data_8ed77828154426afd4917bd50ce66302
#
_entry.id   8ed77828154426afd4917bd50ce66302
#
_cell.length_a   1.000
_cell.length_b   1.000
_cell.length_c   1.000
_cell.angle_alpha   90.00
_cell.angle_beta   90.00
_cell.angle_gamma   90.00
#
_symmetry.space_group_name_H-M   'P 1'
#
loop_
_entity.id
_entity.type
_entity.pdbx_description
1 polymer ?
#
loop_
_entity_poly.entity_id
_entity_poly.type
_entity_poly.pdbx_seq_one_letter_code
_entity_poly.pdbx_strand_id
1 'polypeptide(L)'
;MDALSQILDKVDGLIWGAPLLIALMAVGIMLTAKLRLIQVSNLILSLKLVFSSKANADDSSKAGDISGFAALCTALASTIGTGNIVGVATAVHMGGPGALFWMFVAAFFGMATKYSECLLAVKYREVDEKGRYRGGPMYYIKNGLHCKSLAALFALLTVGAGCFGIGTYCQVNSMVDANRIMFGMSPLASCAIISALVGMVTVDRKSVV
;
A
#
# COMPACT_ATOMS: atom_id res chain seq x y z
N MET A 1 22.06 1.21 26.80
CA MET A 1 21.27 0.99 25.55
C MET A 1 20.19 -0.08 25.74
N ASP A 2 20.38 -0.97 26.70
CA ASP A 2 19.47 -2.13 26.87
C ASP A 2 18.06 -1.83 27.36
N ALA A 3 17.86 -0.82 28.22
CA ALA A 3 16.55 -0.44 28.72
C ALA A 3 15.64 0.19 27.64
N LEU A 4 16.22 1.00 26.75
CA LEU A 4 15.50 1.63 25.66
C LEU A 4 15.08 0.60 24.59
N SER A 5 15.98 -0.32 24.23
CA SER A 5 15.67 -1.38 23.29
C SER A 5 14.57 -2.30 23.82
N GLN A 6 14.60 -2.68 25.10
CA GLN A 6 13.55 -3.49 25.72
C GLN A 6 12.19 -2.79 25.75
N ILE A 7 12.15 -1.47 25.95
CA ILE A 7 10.90 -0.70 25.86
C ILE A 7 10.38 -0.68 24.43
N LEU A 8 11.27 -0.42 23.45
CA LEU A 8 10.91 -0.40 22.04
C LEU A 8 10.39 -1.77 21.58
N ASP A 9 11.04 -2.86 21.96
CA ASP A 9 10.60 -4.22 21.63
C ASP A 9 9.23 -4.55 22.23
N LYS A 10 8.96 -4.12 23.47
CA LYS A 10 7.64 -4.29 24.10
C LYS A 10 6.56 -3.48 23.40
N VAL A 11 6.86 -2.24 23.03
CA VAL A 11 5.94 -1.35 22.31
C VAL A 11 5.67 -1.92 20.90
N ASP A 12 6.70 -2.37 20.21
CA ASP A 12 6.60 -3.00 18.90
C ASP A 12 5.73 -4.26 18.97
N GLY A 13 6.01 -5.17 19.89
CA GLY A 13 5.21 -6.39 20.11
C GLY A 13 3.76 -6.13 20.50
N LEU A 14 3.48 -5.01 21.18
CA LEU A 14 2.11 -4.61 21.49
C LEU A 14 1.38 -4.03 20.27
N ILE A 15 2.05 -3.18 19.51
CA ILE A 15 1.46 -2.51 18.34
C ILE A 15 1.27 -3.51 17.18
N TRP A 16 2.31 -4.27 16.84
CA TRP A 16 2.28 -5.24 15.71
C TRP A 16 1.81 -6.64 16.12
N GLY A 17 1.45 -6.84 17.38
CA GLY A 17 1.02 -8.12 17.92
C GLY A 17 -0.46 -8.43 17.67
N ALA A 18 -0.96 -9.38 18.48
CA ALA A 18 -2.33 -9.88 18.41
C ALA A 18 -3.42 -8.78 18.46
N PRO A 19 -3.30 -7.67 19.23
CA PRO A 19 -4.34 -6.65 19.28
C PRO A 19 -4.59 -5.99 17.92
N LEU A 20 -3.53 -5.66 17.18
CA LEU A 20 -3.67 -5.06 15.84
C LEU A 20 -4.27 -6.05 14.87
N LEU A 21 -3.81 -7.30 14.87
CA LEU A 21 -4.34 -8.34 13.99
C LEU A 21 -5.83 -8.59 14.23
N ILE A 22 -6.24 -8.66 15.49
CA ILE A 22 -7.67 -8.81 15.86
C ILE A 22 -8.47 -7.60 15.38
N ALA A 23 -7.97 -6.39 15.60
CA ALA A 23 -8.64 -5.16 15.16
C ALA A 23 -8.79 -5.12 13.63
N LEU A 24 -7.74 -5.43 12.87
CA LEU A 24 -7.77 -5.49 11.41
C LEU A 24 -8.77 -6.53 10.90
N MET A 25 -8.77 -7.71 11.49
CA MET A 25 -9.71 -8.78 11.12
C MET A 25 -11.14 -8.38 11.47
N ALA A 26 -11.39 -7.83 12.65
CA ALA A 26 -12.73 -7.38 13.07
C ALA A 26 -13.28 -6.29 12.13
N VAL A 27 -12.48 -5.30 11.78
CA VAL A 27 -12.87 -4.26 10.81
C VAL A 27 -13.13 -4.88 9.43
N GLY A 28 -12.27 -5.77 8.96
CA GLY A 28 -12.44 -6.46 7.67
C GLY A 28 -13.72 -7.28 7.60
N ILE A 29 -14.04 -8.04 8.65
CA ILE A 29 -15.28 -8.82 8.77
C ILE A 29 -16.49 -7.88 8.80
N MET A 30 -16.45 -6.83 9.62
CA MET A 30 -17.53 -5.85 9.72
C MET A 30 -17.81 -5.17 8.37
N LEU A 31 -16.77 -4.75 7.66
CA LEU A 31 -16.91 -4.12 6.34
C LEU A 31 -17.41 -5.11 5.30
N THR A 32 -16.92 -6.34 5.31
CA THR A 32 -17.41 -7.41 4.42
C THR A 32 -18.89 -7.66 4.60
N ALA A 33 -19.38 -7.70 5.85
CA ALA A 33 -20.80 -7.86 6.16
C ALA A 33 -21.61 -6.63 5.71
N LYS A 34 -21.15 -5.41 6.01
CA LYS A 34 -21.83 -4.16 5.61
C LYS A 34 -21.88 -3.96 4.10
N LEU A 35 -20.84 -4.34 3.38
CA LEU A 35 -20.72 -4.23 1.93
C LEU A 35 -21.33 -5.45 1.19
N ARG A 36 -21.98 -6.37 1.90
CA ARG A 36 -22.66 -7.55 1.33
C ARG A 36 -21.75 -8.39 0.45
N LEU A 37 -20.56 -8.74 0.97
CA LEU A 37 -19.58 -9.56 0.25
C LEU A 37 -19.17 -8.99 -1.12
N ILE A 38 -18.89 -7.69 -1.17
CA ILE A 38 -18.54 -6.97 -2.40
C ILE A 38 -17.37 -7.62 -3.16
N GLN A 39 -16.45 -8.30 -2.45
CA GLN A 39 -15.31 -9.02 -3.00
C GLN A 39 -15.73 -10.10 -3.99
N VAL A 40 -16.90 -10.70 -3.77
CA VAL A 40 -17.42 -11.78 -4.62
C VAL A 40 -18.48 -11.24 -5.58
N SER A 41 -19.43 -10.43 -5.06
CA SER A 41 -20.57 -9.95 -5.84
C SER A 41 -20.16 -9.07 -7.03
N ASN A 42 -19.13 -8.25 -6.87
CA ASN A 42 -18.70 -7.29 -7.89
C ASN A 42 -17.36 -7.65 -8.55
N LEU A 43 -16.83 -8.85 -8.33
CA LEU A 43 -15.53 -9.27 -8.90
C LEU A 43 -15.52 -9.19 -10.42
N ILE A 44 -16.55 -9.75 -11.07
CA ILE A 44 -16.64 -9.77 -12.54
C ILE A 44 -16.79 -8.34 -13.09
N LEU A 45 -17.58 -7.50 -12.42
CA LEU A 45 -17.75 -6.11 -12.81
C LEU A 45 -16.44 -5.32 -12.71
N SER A 46 -15.70 -5.48 -11.61
CA SER A 46 -14.43 -4.79 -11.40
C SER A 46 -13.38 -5.22 -12.43
N LEU A 47 -13.29 -6.51 -12.76
CA LEU A 47 -12.41 -6.99 -13.82
C LEU A 47 -12.80 -6.39 -15.19
N LYS A 48 -14.09 -6.35 -15.51
CA LYS A 48 -14.55 -5.70 -16.75
C LYS A 48 -14.18 -4.24 -16.80
N LEU A 49 -14.35 -3.48 -15.72
CA LEU A 49 -14.01 -2.05 -15.66
C LEU A 49 -12.51 -1.80 -15.83
N VAL A 50 -11.67 -2.66 -15.24
CA VAL A 50 -10.20 -2.52 -15.36
C VAL A 50 -9.71 -2.81 -16.76
N PHE A 51 -10.24 -3.87 -17.41
CA PHE A 51 -9.76 -4.31 -18.73
C PHE A 51 -10.60 -3.80 -19.91
N SER A 52 -11.69 -3.08 -19.66
CA SER A 52 -12.54 -2.55 -20.74
C SER A 52 -11.91 -1.30 -21.37
N SER A 53 -11.63 -1.39 -22.65
CA SER A 53 -11.15 -0.27 -23.45
C SER A 53 -12.15 0.89 -23.55
N LYS A 54 -13.47 0.61 -23.43
CA LYS A 54 -14.52 1.63 -23.50
C LYS A 54 -14.58 2.51 -22.25
N ALA A 55 -14.31 1.96 -21.07
CA ALA A 55 -14.23 2.75 -19.84
C ALA A 55 -13.05 3.73 -19.85
N ASN A 56 -12.02 3.45 -20.65
CA ASN A 56 -10.85 4.31 -20.80
C ASN A 56 -11.01 5.42 -21.84
N ALA A 57 -12.00 5.33 -22.76
CA ALA A 57 -12.17 6.27 -23.86
C ALA A 57 -13.11 7.45 -23.51
N ASP A 58 -14.11 7.22 -22.64
CA ASP A 58 -15.09 8.27 -22.27
C ASP A 58 -14.57 9.23 -21.17
N ASP A 59 -13.53 8.83 -20.42
CA ASP A 59 -13.00 9.61 -19.29
C ASP A 59 -11.77 10.47 -19.63
N SER A 60 -11.25 10.37 -20.85
CA SER A 60 -10.06 11.14 -21.28
C SER A 60 -10.29 12.66 -21.37
N SER A 61 -11.52 13.13 -21.16
CA SER A 61 -11.86 14.56 -21.19
C SER A 61 -11.75 15.26 -19.83
N LYS A 62 -11.55 14.54 -18.74
CA LYS A 62 -11.39 15.14 -17.39
C LYS A 62 -9.91 15.15 -17.00
N ALA A 63 -9.34 16.33 -17.00
CA ALA A 63 -7.96 16.53 -16.57
C ALA A 63 -7.73 15.91 -15.17
N GLY A 64 -6.82 14.95 -15.08
CA GLY A 64 -6.38 14.33 -13.83
C GLY A 64 -6.89 12.92 -13.53
N ASP A 65 -7.76 12.33 -14.34
CA ASP A 65 -8.21 10.95 -14.16
C ASP A 65 -7.35 10.00 -15.01
N ILE A 66 -6.74 9.01 -14.33
CA ILE A 66 -5.99 7.94 -14.97
C ILE A 66 -6.94 6.77 -15.30
N SER A 67 -6.60 6.00 -16.34
CA SER A 67 -7.38 4.81 -16.71
C SER A 67 -7.42 3.78 -15.57
N GLY A 68 -8.49 2.97 -15.51
CA GLY A 68 -8.62 1.92 -14.49
C GLY A 68 -7.45 0.94 -14.49
N PHE A 69 -6.92 0.61 -15.66
CA PHE A 69 -5.73 -0.24 -15.78
C PHE A 69 -4.47 0.45 -15.25
N ALA A 70 -4.26 1.73 -15.58
CA ALA A 70 -3.12 2.50 -15.05
C ALA A 70 -3.21 2.66 -13.51
N ALA A 71 -4.41 2.88 -12.98
CA ALA A 71 -4.65 2.91 -11.54
C ALA A 71 -4.29 1.57 -10.86
N LEU A 72 -4.68 0.43 -11.47
CA LEU A 72 -4.31 -0.89 -10.98
C LEU A 72 -2.79 -1.09 -11.02
N CYS A 73 -2.12 -0.76 -12.12
CA CYS A 73 -0.68 -0.88 -12.25
C CYS A 73 0.05 -0.03 -11.20
N THR A 74 -0.39 1.20 -10.96
CA THR A 74 0.17 2.09 -9.95
C THR A 74 -0.03 1.52 -8.53
N ALA A 75 -1.23 1.00 -8.24
CA ALA A 75 -1.52 0.38 -6.95
C ALA A 75 -0.66 -0.87 -6.71
N LEU A 76 -0.51 -1.73 -7.72
CA LEU A 76 0.35 -2.91 -7.63
C LEU A 76 1.82 -2.53 -7.46
N ALA A 77 2.32 -1.57 -8.22
CA ALA A 77 3.71 -1.09 -8.11
C ALA A 77 4.03 -0.52 -6.72
N SER A 78 3.06 0.15 -6.08
CA SER A 78 3.23 0.67 -4.73
C SER A 78 3.06 -0.38 -3.61
N THR A 79 2.38 -1.49 -3.90
CA THR A 79 2.03 -2.51 -2.89
C THR A 79 3.01 -3.68 -2.90
N ILE A 80 3.51 -4.08 -4.08
CA ILE A 80 4.43 -5.22 -4.20
C ILE A 80 5.82 -4.78 -3.73
N GLY A 81 6.31 -5.43 -2.68
CA GLY A 81 7.62 -5.18 -2.10
C GLY A 81 8.22 -6.44 -1.49
N THR A 82 9.31 -6.29 -0.76
CA THR A 82 10.01 -7.40 -0.10
C THR A 82 9.14 -8.14 0.91
N GLY A 83 8.19 -7.47 1.55
CA GLY A 83 7.21 -8.10 2.44
C GLY A 83 6.38 -9.18 1.75
N ASN A 84 6.04 -8.98 0.48
CA ASN A 84 5.23 -9.93 -0.29
C ASN A 84 6.04 -11.14 -0.79
N ILE A 85 7.36 -11.06 -0.78
CA ILE A 85 8.26 -12.13 -1.24
C ILE A 85 8.95 -12.74 -0.03
N VAL A 86 9.84 -12.00 0.61
CA VAL A 86 10.64 -12.48 1.75
C VAL A 86 9.77 -12.70 2.98
N GLY A 87 8.85 -11.77 3.26
CA GLY A 87 7.92 -11.89 4.40
C GLY A 87 7.00 -13.11 4.29
N VAL A 88 6.49 -13.39 3.09
CA VAL A 88 5.68 -14.59 2.84
C VAL A 88 6.52 -15.85 2.98
N ALA A 89 7.73 -15.88 2.41
CA ALA A 89 8.64 -17.02 2.53
C ALA A 89 8.99 -17.30 3.99
N THR A 90 9.29 -16.27 4.78
CA THR A 90 9.56 -16.39 6.22
C THR A 90 8.35 -16.89 6.98
N ALA A 91 7.16 -16.36 6.71
CA ALA A 91 5.92 -16.80 7.35
C ALA A 91 5.63 -18.28 7.07
N VAL A 92 5.84 -18.74 5.84
CA VAL A 92 5.67 -20.16 5.47
C VAL A 92 6.74 -21.04 6.12
N HIS A 93 7.99 -20.56 6.19
CA HIS A 93 9.07 -21.29 6.84
C HIS A 93 8.81 -21.49 8.34
N MET A 94 8.32 -20.47 9.04
CA MET A 94 8.05 -20.50 10.47
C MET A 94 6.71 -21.14 10.84
N GLY A 95 5.67 -20.87 10.06
CA GLY A 95 4.29 -21.28 10.35
C GLY A 95 3.78 -22.47 9.52
N GLY A 96 4.61 -22.98 8.61
CA GLY A 96 4.24 -24.09 7.72
C GLY A 96 3.11 -23.71 6.73
N PRO A 97 2.49 -24.71 6.08
CA PRO A 97 1.40 -24.50 5.11
C PRO A 97 0.18 -23.76 5.68
N GLY A 98 -0.06 -23.87 6.99
CA GLY A 98 -1.13 -23.17 7.69
C GLY A 98 -1.00 -21.65 7.61
N ALA A 99 0.22 -21.12 7.53
CA ALA A 99 0.44 -19.68 7.36
C ALA A 99 -0.19 -19.17 6.06
N LEU A 100 -0.02 -19.89 4.93
CA LEU A 100 -0.64 -19.52 3.66
C LEU A 100 -2.17 -19.46 3.77
N PHE A 101 -2.78 -20.47 4.39
CA PHE A 101 -4.23 -20.48 4.58
C PHE A 101 -4.71 -19.23 5.30
N TRP A 102 -4.09 -18.87 6.43
CA TRP A 102 -4.47 -17.68 7.19
C TRP A 102 -4.18 -16.39 6.46
N MET A 103 -3.13 -16.35 5.64
CA MET A 103 -2.84 -15.20 4.77
C MET A 103 -3.94 -15.00 3.73
N PHE A 104 -4.47 -16.06 3.10
CA PHE A 104 -5.61 -15.97 2.19
C PHE A 104 -6.88 -15.49 2.90
N VAL A 105 -7.16 -15.99 4.11
CA VAL A 105 -8.30 -15.55 4.92
C VAL A 105 -8.17 -14.06 5.25
N ALA A 106 -7.00 -13.63 5.71
CA ALA A 106 -6.74 -12.22 6.01
C ALA A 106 -6.86 -11.33 4.76
N ALA A 107 -6.33 -11.78 3.63
CA ALA A 107 -6.43 -11.06 2.36
C ALA A 107 -7.87 -10.90 1.89
N PHE A 108 -8.70 -11.94 2.04
CA PHE A 108 -10.12 -11.87 1.68
C PHE A 108 -10.86 -10.76 2.43
N PHE A 109 -10.66 -10.66 3.74
CA PHE A 109 -11.27 -9.58 4.54
C PHE A 109 -10.59 -8.23 4.30
N GLY A 110 -9.28 -8.24 4.04
CA GLY A 110 -8.51 -7.05 3.68
C GLY A 110 -8.98 -6.36 2.40
N MET A 111 -9.53 -7.11 1.43
CA MET A 111 -10.11 -6.53 0.22
C MET A 111 -11.25 -5.55 0.51
N ALA A 112 -12.15 -5.87 1.46
CA ALA A 112 -13.24 -4.98 1.84
C ALA A 112 -12.73 -3.71 2.52
N THR A 113 -11.70 -3.83 3.35
CA THR A 113 -11.05 -2.70 3.99
C THR A 113 -10.41 -1.78 2.95
N LYS A 114 -9.65 -2.35 2.01
CA LYS A 114 -9.01 -1.57 0.94
C LYS A 114 -10.01 -0.90 0.01
N TYR A 115 -11.09 -1.58 -0.35
CA TYR A 115 -12.18 -0.98 -1.12
C TYR A 115 -12.78 0.23 -0.41
N SER A 116 -13.07 0.10 0.89
CA SER A 116 -13.63 1.19 1.69
C SER A 116 -12.68 2.38 1.79
N GLU A 117 -11.40 2.13 1.97
CA GLU A 117 -10.34 3.15 1.99
C GLU A 117 -10.29 3.92 0.67
N CYS A 118 -10.24 3.22 -0.46
CA CYS A 118 -10.22 3.84 -1.78
C CYS A 118 -11.50 4.64 -2.06
N LEU A 119 -12.66 4.09 -1.69
CA LEU A 119 -13.95 4.78 -1.83
C LEU A 119 -13.98 6.08 -1.04
N LEU A 120 -13.52 6.06 0.21
CA LEU A 120 -13.45 7.27 1.05
C LEU A 120 -12.45 8.29 0.50
N ALA A 121 -11.30 7.83 0.00
CA ALA A 121 -10.29 8.69 -0.60
C ALA A 121 -10.83 9.43 -1.83
N VAL A 122 -11.61 8.76 -2.68
CA VAL A 122 -12.25 9.38 -3.85
C VAL A 122 -13.41 10.30 -3.44
N LYS A 123 -14.26 9.85 -2.49
CA LYS A 123 -15.43 10.61 -2.04
C LYS A 123 -15.07 11.96 -1.40
N TYR A 124 -14.00 12.00 -0.61
CA TYR A 124 -13.57 13.18 0.14
C TYR A 124 -12.36 13.88 -0.47
N ARG A 125 -12.04 13.60 -1.75
CA ARG A 125 -10.97 14.29 -2.46
C ARG A 125 -11.29 15.79 -2.60
N GLU A 126 -10.27 16.63 -2.54
CA GLU A 126 -10.33 18.05 -2.79
C GLU A 126 -9.67 18.37 -4.14
N VAL A 127 -10.12 19.44 -4.77
CA VAL A 127 -9.51 19.97 -5.99
C VAL A 127 -8.69 21.19 -5.61
N ASP A 128 -7.41 21.20 -5.95
CA ASP A 128 -6.51 22.33 -5.71
C ASP A 128 -6.82 23.49 -6.69
N GLU A 129 -6.33 24.68 -6.40
CA GLU A 129 -6.45 25.87 -7.26
C GLU A 129 -5.94 25.66 -8.69
N LYS A 130 -5.04 24.67 -8.87
CA LYS A 130 -4.51 24.26 -10.18
C LYS A 130 -5.32 23.16 -10.87
N GLY A 131 -6.51 22.84 -10.38
CA GLY A 131 -7.37 21.78 -10.92
C GLY A 131 -6.89 20.35 -10.63
N ARG A 132 -5.91 20.14 -9.74
CA ARG A 132 -5.39 18.82 -9.41
C ARG A 132 -6.17 18.19 -8.27
N TYR A 133 -6.46 16.91 -8.41
CA TYR A 133 -7.15 16.14 -7.36
C TYR A 133 -6.17 15.77 -6.24
N ARG A 134 -6.59 16.02 -5.01
CA ARG A 134 -5.88 15.63 -3.79
C ARG A 134 -6.80 14.80 -2.91
N GLY A 135 -6.38 13.59 -2.58
CA GLY A 135 -7.15 12.67 -1.76
C GLY A 135 -6.26 11.88 -0.81
N GLY A 136 -6.88 10.99 -0.05
CA GLY A 136 -6.18 10.10 0.87
C GLY A 136 -6.68 10.19 2.29
N PRO A 137 -6.06 9.45 3.24
CA PRO A 137 -6.55 9.34 4.61
C PRO A 137 -6.69 10.68 5.33
N MET A 138 -5.76 11.60 5.16
CA MET A 138 -5.82 12.92 5.79
C MET A 138 -7.06 13.73 5.35
N TYR A 139 -7.51 13.57 4.10
CA TYR A 139 -8.67 14.30 3.57
C TYR A 139 -9.98 13.71 4.08
N TYR A 140 -10.16 12.39 4.13
CA TYR A 140 -11.38 11.83 4.67
C TYR A 140 -11.47 11.92 6.20
N ILE A 141 -10.33 11.99 6.92
CA ILE A 141 -10.32 12.31 8.34
C ILE A 141 -10.73 13.79 8.55
N LYS A 142 -10.18 14.70 7.75
CA LYS A 142 -10.52 16.13 7.83
C LYS A 142 -11.99 16.40 7.47
N ASN A 143 -12.46 15.88 6.35
CA ASN A 143 -13.74 16.21 5.75
C ASN A 143 -14.87 15.24 6.16
N GLY A 144 -14.54 13.99 6.48
CA GLY A 144 -15.52 12.98 6.88
C GLY A 144 -15.76 12.91 8.38
N LEU A 145 -14.68 12.95 9.18
CA LEU A 145 -14.74 12.96 10.65
C LEU A 145 -14.75 14.40 11.22
N HIS A 146 -14.52 15.41 10.39
CA HIS A 146 -14.40 16.82 10.80
C HIS A 146 -13.32 17.08 11.87
N CYS A 147 -12.31 16.20 11.97
CA CYS A 147 -11.25 16.26 12.98
C CYS A 147 -9.94 16.71 12.34
N LYS A 148 -9.69 18.03 12.30
CA LYS A 148 -8.47 18.62 11.71
C LYS A 148 -7.19 18.20 12.44
N SER A 149 -7.23 18.09 13.77
CA SER A 149 -6.08 17.70 14.58
C SER A 149 -5.62 16.28 14.26
N LEU A 150 -6.56 15.33 14.13
CA LEU A 150 -6.26 13.96 13.78
C LEU A 150 -5.73 13.84 12.34
N ALA A 151 -6.26 14.63 11.41
CA ALA A 151 -5.77 14.68 10.03
C ALA A 151 -4.32 15.21 9.97
N ALA A 152 -4.02 16.26 10.73
CA ALA A 152 -2.66 16.83 10.82
C ALA A 152 -1.68 15.84 11.48
N LEU A 153 -2.08 15.17 12.57
CA LEU A 153 -1.28 14.12 13.20
C LEU A 153 -0.99 12.97 12.24
N PHE A 154 -2.01 12.49 11.51
CA PHE A 154 -1.83 11.44 10.51
C PHE A 154 -0.85 11.87 9.42
N ALA A 155 -0.98 13.10 8.89
CA ALA A 155 -0.08 13.63 7.87
C ALA A 155 1.37 13.72 8.39
N LEU A 156 1.57 14.23 9.62
CA LEU A 156 2.89 14.30 10.26
C LEU A 156 3.53 12.92 10.40
N LEU A 157 2.79 11.95 10.91
CA LEU A 157 3.27 10.57 11.06
C LEU A 157 3.60 9.92 9.71
N THR A 158 2.79 10.18 8.69
CA THR A 158 3.04 9.66 7.33
C THR A 158 4.30 10.25 6.71
N VAL A 159 4.52 11.57 6.87
CA VAL A 159 5.75 12.25 6.43
C VAL A 159 6.95 11.69 7.21
N GLY A 160 6.82 11.55 8.53
CA GLY A 160 7.88 10.95 9.37
C GLY A 160 8.24 9.54 8.88
N ALA A 161 7.27 8.66 8.71
CA ALA A 161 7.51 7.30 8.22
C ALA A 161 8.15 7.29 6.82
N GLY A 162 7.73 8.19 5.92
CA GLY A 162 8.31 8.34 4.59
C GLY A 162 9.74 8.86 4.62
N CYS A 163 10.03 9.87 5.44
CA CYS A 163 11.37 10.45 5.56
C CYS A 163 12.39 9.49 6.18
N PHE A 164 11.99 8.71 7.18
CA PHE A 164 12.86 7.70 7.79
C PHE A 164 12.96 6.42 6.98
N GLY A 165 12.26 6.32 5.84
CA GLY A 165 12.51 5.35 4.79
C GLY A 165 12.26 3.89 5.13
N ILE A 166 11.42 3.60 6.11
CA ILE A 166 11.14 2.25 6.58
C ILE A 166 10.82 1.30 5.42
N GLY A 167 10.01 1.74 4.44
CA GLY A 167 9.67 0.93 3.28
C GLY A 167 10.81 0.81 2.25
N THR A 168 11.46 1.92 1.93
CA THR A 168 12.43 1.98 0.81
C THR A 168 13.77 1.36 1.18
N TYR A 169 14.30 1.63 2.37
CA TYR A 169 15.60 1.10 2.79
C TYR A 169 15.59 -0.42 2.90
N CYS A 170 14.54 -1.00 3.49
CA CYS A 170 14.39 -2.45 3.58
C CYS A 170 14.33 -3.10 2.19
N GLN A 171 13.61 -2.48 1.24
CA GLN A 171 13.49 -3.00 -0.12
C GLN A 171 14.82 -2.95 -0.87
N VAL A 172 15.53 -1.82 -0.84
CA VAL A 172 16.83 -1.67 -1.49
C VAL A 172 17.85 -2.64 -0.88
N ASN A 173 17.90 -2.76 0.45
CA ASN A 173 18.79 -3.70 1.11
C ASN A 173 18.55 -5.15 0.66
N SER A 174 17.29 -5.58 0.62
CA SER A 174 16.95 -6.94 0.18
C SER A 174 17.27 -7.19 -1.30
N MET A 175 17.13 -6.18 -2.17
CA MET A 175 17.54 -6.28 -3.57
C MET A 175 19.06 -6.41 -3.71
N VAL A 176 19.82 -5.66 -2.92
CA VAL A 176 21.29 -5.71 -2.89
C VAL A 176 21.75 -7.07 -2.40
N ASP A 177 21.15 -7.60 -1.33
CA ASP A 177 21.47 -8.91 -0.81
C ASP A 177 21.16 -10.03 -1.81
N ALA A 178 20.00 -9.96 -2.47
CA ALA A 178 19.63 -10.90 -3.53
C ALA A 178 20.66 -10.88 -4.68
N ASN A 179 21.05 -9.70 -5.17
CA ASN A 179 22.05 -9.55 -6.22
C ASN A 179 23.44 -10.10 -5.78
N ARG A 180 23.79 -9.90 -4.53
CA ARG A 180 25.03 -10.44 -3.98
C ARG A 180 25.02 -11.98 -3.95
N ILE A 181 23.91 -12.57 -3.51
CA ILE A 181 23.77 -14.03 -3.39
C ILE A 181 23.68 -14.70 -4.76
N MET A 182 22.89 -14.13 -5.68
CA MET A 182 22.61 -14.75 -6.97
C MET A 182 23.70 -14.51 -8.02
N PHE A 183 24.29 -13.31 -8.04
CA PHE A 183 25.21 -12.88 -9.08
C PHE A 183 26.63 -12.57 -8.57
N GLY A 184 26.88 -12.68 -7.25
CA GLY A 184 28.18 -12.34 -6.66
C GLY A 184 28.53 -10.84 -6.77
N MET A 185 27.55 -9.97 -7.04
CA MET A 185 27.78 -8.55 -7.27
C MET A 185 28.17 -7.82 -5.99
N SER A 186 29.06 -6.83 -6.11
CA SER A 186 29.37 -5.97 -4.97
C SER A 186 28.16 -5.11 -4.61
N PRO A 187 27.94 -4.80 -3.32
CA PRO A 187 26.83 -3.95 -2.88
C PRO A 187 26.81 -2.59 -3.60
N LEU A 188 27.99 -2.01 -3.84
CA LEU A 188 28.12 -0.71 -4.52
C LEU A 188 27.62 -0.77 -5.96
N ALA A 189 27.97 -1.82 -6.71
CA ALA A 189 27.53 -2.02 -8.08
C ALA A 189 26.01 -2.24 -8.14
N SER A 190 25.46 -3.04 -7.23
CA SER A 190 24.02 -3.23 -7.12
C SER A 190 23.26 -1.92 -6.84
N CYS A 191 23.75 -1.13 -5.88
CA CYS A 191 23.18 0.17 -5.57
C CYS A 191 23.24 1.14 -6.78
N ALA A 192 24.35 1.16 -7.51
CA ALA A 192 24.49 2.03 -8.68
C ALA A 192 23.48 1.65 -9.78
N ILE A 193 23.33 0.35 -10.07
CA ILE A 193 22.38 -0.14 -11.06
C ILE A 193 20.93 0.19 -10.64
N ILE A 194 20.55 -0.10 -9.40
CA ILE A 194 19.21 0.19 -8.88
C ILE A 194 18.93 1.68 -8.95
N SER A 195 19.88 2.53 -8.54
CA SER A 195 19.74 3.98 -8.58
C SER A 195 19.61 4.51 -10.02
N ALA A 196 20.36 3.94 -10.96
CA ALA A 196 20.26 4.31 -12.38
C ALA A 196 18.88 3.95 -12.95
N LEU A 197 18.38 2.73 -12.66
CA LEU A 197 17.05 2.29 -13.11
C LEU A 197 15.93 3.17 -12.53
N VAL A 198 15.96 3.43 -11.23
CA VAL A 198 15.00 4.32 -10.57
C VAL A 198 15.10 5.73 -11.12
N GLY A 199 16.32 6.23 -11.35
CA GLY A 199 16.57 7.54 -11.96
C GLY A 199 15.96 7.66 -13.35
N MET A 200 16.14 6.66 -14.23
CA MET A 200 15.52 6.64 -15.55
C MET A 200 13.99 6.73 -15.50
N VAL A 201 13.37 5.96 -14.61
CA VAL A 201 11.91 5.97 -14.44
C VAL A 201 11.40 7.30 -13.87
N THR A 202 12.15 7.90 -12.92
CA THR A 202 11.72 9.15 -12.28
C THR A 202 11.95 10.39 -13.14
N VAL A 203 12.93 10.37 -14.04
CA VAL A 203 13.21 11.49 -14.98
C VAL A 203 12.17 11.54 -16.09
N ASP A 204 11.63 10.39 -16.52
CA ASP A 204 10.55 10.33 -17.53
C ASP A 204 9.18 10.65 -16.91
N ARG A 205 9.11 11.81 -16.27
CA ARG A 205 7.97 12.29 -15.48
C ARG A 205 6.73 12.64 -16.31
N LYS A 206 6.79 12.56 -17.63
CA LYS A 206 5.66 12.87 -18.53
C LYS A 206 4.61 11.76 -18.59
N SER A 207 4.94 10.57 -18.12
CA SER A 207 4.04 9.40 -18.17
C SER A 207 3.30 9.09 -16.86
N VAL A 208 3.52 9.84 -15.77
CA VAL A 208 3.02 9.50 -14.42
C VAL A 208 2.20 10.62 -13.76
N VAL A 209 1.99 11.74 -14.45
CA VAL A 209 1.14 12.84 -13.91
C VAL A 209 0.03 13.19 -14.89
#